data_3bcecbe1b295fb7ef1c86426633d0c40
#
_entry.id   3bcecbe1b295fb7ef1c86426633d0c40
#
_cell.length_a   1.000
_cell.length_b   1.000
_cell.length_c   1.000
_cell.angle_alpha   90.00
_cell.angle_beta   90.00
_cell.angle_gamma   90.00
#
_symmetry.space_group_name_H-M   'P 1'
#
loop_
_entity.id
_entity.type
_entity.pdbx_description
1 polymer ?
#
loop_
_entity_poly.entity_id
_entity_poly.type
_entity_poly.pdbx_seq_one_letter_code
_entity_poly.pdbx_strand_id
1 'polypeptide(L)'
;VTSNPIESNERHDPDHLKPKYFNPDVVLQKAGHGSYVETQLGEVYLVHLCSRPFRPELRCTLGRETAIQKMKWTEDGWLRMADGSNIAKEYCEESELPEYKVSEIPDFDDFDGTELGNFYYAPRLMPQSFADIHARKGYVRLRGQESRTSLNKVSILARKLTSVYATITTKMEFVPEVH
;
A
#
# COMPACT_ATOMS: atom_id res chain seq x y z
N VAL A 1 -12.87 25.78 -9.16
CA VAL A 1 -12.16 25.12 -8.05
C VAL A 1 -12.86 23.80 -7.81
N THR A 2 -12.28 22.74 -8.30
CA THR A 2 -12.79 21.39 -8.09
C THR A 2 -12.67 21.05 -6.62
N SER A 3 -13.79 20.92 -5.94
CA SER A 3 -13.78 20.33 -4.60
C SER A 3 -13.31 18.87 -4.74
N ASN A 4 -12.28 18.50 -4.01
CA ASN A 4 -11.91 17.10 -3.87
C ASN A 4 -13.16 16.32 -3.41
N PRO A 5 -13.60 15.25 -4.09
CA PRO A 5 -14.78 14.49 -3.68
C PRO A 5 -14.59 13.79 -2.33
N ILE A 6 -13.34 13.69 -1.86
CA ILE A 6 -12.98 13.10 -0.57
C ILE A 6 -12.23 14.14 0.24
N GLU A 7 -12.63 14.32 1.49
CA GLU A 7 -11.96 15.20 2.43
C GLU A 7 -10.55 14.72 2.73
N SER A 8 -9.59 15.64 2.66
CA SER A 8 -8.21 15.39 3.06
C SER A 8 -7.94 16.03 4.42
N ASN A 9 -7.32 15.30 5.30
CA ASN A 9 -6.90 15.78 6.61
C ASN A 9 -5.38 15.80 6.77
N GLU A 10 -4.65 16.05 5.69
CA GLU A 10 -3.20 16.25 5.78
C GLU A 10 -2.85 17.37 6.73
N ARG A 11 -1.94 17.08 7.63
CA ARG A 11 -1.29 18.08 8.45
C ARG A 11 -0.13 18.70 7.66
N HIS A 12 -0.30 19.92 7.23
CA HIS A 12 0.79 20.72 6.71
C HIS A 12 1.54 21.43 7.84
N ASP A 13 2.77 21.82 7.57
CA ASP A 13 3.55 22.72 8.42
C ASP A 13 2.67 23.92 8.81
N PRO A 14 2.72 24.41 10.08
CA PRO A 14 1.94 25.55 10.53
C PRO A 14 2.15 26.81 9.68
N ASP A 15 3.25 26.96 8.99
CA ASP A 15 3.53 28.08 8.07
C ASP A 15 2.84 27.94 6.71
N HIS A 16 2.22 26.78 6.43
CA HIS A 16 1.46 26.55 5.22
C HIS A 16 -0.04 26.72 5.48
N LEU A 17 -0.78 27.08 4.45
CA LEU A 17 -2.23 27.16 4.51
C LEU A 17 -2.80 25.81 4.93
N LYS A 18 -3.35 25.71 6.14
CA LYS A 18 -4.04 24.51 6.59
C LYS A 18 -5.21 24.24 5.66
N PRO A 19 -5.42 22.98 5.25
CA PRO A 19 -6.62 22.63 4.49
C PRO A 19 -7.85 23.05 5.28
N LYS A 20 -8.78 23.73 4.62
CA LYS A 20 -10.03 24.20 5.22
C LYS A 20 -10.83 23.08 5.88
N TYR A 21 -10.61 21.84 5.42
CA TYR A 21 -11.36 20.66 5.81
C TYR A 21 -10.52 19.65 6.60
N PHE A 22 -9.48 20.11 7.30
CA PHE A 22 -8.71 19.22 8.17
C PHE A 22 -9.58 18.65 9.27
N ASN A 23 -9.69 17.30 9.31
CA ASN A 23 -10.42 16.57 10.33
C ASN A 23 -9.52 15.45 10.90
N PRO A 24 -9.01 15.59 12.14
CA PRO A 24 -8.13 14.61 12.75
C PRO A 24 -8.86 13.31 13.15
N ASP A 25 -10.20 13.32 13.21
CA ASP A 25 -11.01 12.19 13.64
C ASP A 25 -11.30 11.20 12.51
N VAL A 26 -11.06 11.62 11.25
CA VAL A 26 -11.23 10.74 10.09
C VAL A 26 -10.22 9.59 10.14
N VAL A 27 -10.70 8.36 9.95
CA VAL A 27 -9.88 7.13 10.05
C VAL A 27 -8.83 7.08 8.94
N LEU A 28 -9.26 7.26 7.69
CA LEU A 28 -8.36 7.31 6.54
C LEU A 28 -7.89 8.73 6.30
N GLN A 29 -6.60 8.95 6.42
CA GLN A 29 -5.98 10.26 6.20
C GLN A 29 -5.29 10.33 4.86
N LYS A 30 -4.87 11.55 4.45
CA LYS A 30 -4.12 11.81 3.22
C LYS A 30 -4.85 11.33 1.96
N ALA A 31 -6.18 11.41 1.95
CA ALA A 31 -6.97 11.05 0.79
C ALA A 31 -6.66 11.95 -0.40
N GLY A 32 -6.49 11.35 -1.58
CA GLY A 32 -6.21 12.07 -2.82
C GLY A 32 -5.76 11.15 -3.94
N HIS A 33 -5.30 11.72 -5.04
CA HIS A 33 -4.76 10.99 -6.19
C HIS A 33 -5.69 9.86 -6.64
N GLY A 34 -6.97 10.20 -6.84
CA GLY A 34 -8.02 9.23 -7.13
C GLY A 34 -8.21 8.97 -8.63
N SER A 35 -8.62 7.75 -8.94
CA SER A 35 -9.15 7.36 -10.25
C SER A 35 -10.46 6.63 -10.03
N TYR A 36 -11.47 6.94 -10.84
CA TYR A 36 -12.73 6.22 -10.76
C TYR A 36 -12.80 5.08 -11.79
N VAL A 37 -13.63 4.12 -11.49
CA VAL A 37 -14.00 3.02 -12.37
C VAL A 37 -15.51 2.83 -12.31
N GLU A 38 -16.12 2.57 -13.46
CA GLU A 38 -17.50 2.18 -13.58
C GLU A 38 -17.56 0.68 -13.90
N THR A 39 -18.36 -0.06 -13.14
CA THR A 39 -18.53 -1.49 -13.34
C THR A 39 -19.48 -1.75 -14.51
N GLN A 40 -19.51 -2.99 -14.99
CA GLN A 40 -20.44 -3.43 -16.02
C GLN A 40 -21.92 -3.34 -15.57
N LEU A 41 -22.17 -3.22 -14.28
CA LEU A 41 -23.50 -3.03 -13.70
C LEU A 41 -23.84 -1.55 -13.44
N GLY A 42 -22.96 -0.62 -13.87
CA GLY A 42 -23.17 0.82 -13.67
C GLY A 42 -22.86 1.34 -12.29
N GLU A 43 -22.24 0.50 -11.42
CA GLU A 43 -21.74 0.98 -10.13
C GLU A 43 -20.47 1.78 -10.33
N VAL A 44 -20.30 2.83 -9.56
CA VAL A 44 -19.11 3.68 -9.66
C VAL A 44 -18.29 3.59 -8.39
N TYR A 45 -16.99 3.36 -8.54
CA TYR A 45 -16.04 3.33 -7.44
C TYR A 45 -14.89 4.30 -7.68
N LEU A 46 -14.41 4.93 -6.62
CA LEU A 46 -13.19 5.75 -6.61
C LEU A 46 -12.11 5.00 -5.86
N VAL A 47 -11.03 4.67 -6.56
CA VAL A 47 -9.80 4.15 -5.97
C VAL A 47 -8.88 5.32 -5.70
N HIS A 48 -8.39 5.47 -4.50
CA HIS A 48 -7.60 6.63 -4.11
C HIS A 48 -6.46 6.28 -3.14
N LEU A 49 -5.48 7.15 -3.11
CA LEU A 49 -4.41 7.10 -2.13
C LEU A 49 -4.96 7.48 -0.74
N CYS A 50 -4.50 6.76 0.26
CA CYS A 50 -4.76 7.09 1.66
C CYS A 50 -3.59 6.69 2.56
N SER A 51 -3.74 6.91 3.84
CA SER A 51 -2.88 6.35 4.88
C SER A 51 -3.73 6.07 6.12
N ARG A 52 -3.44 4.96 6.80
CA ARG A 52 -4.01 4.64 8.12
C ARG A 52 -3.04 5.13 9.19
N PRO A 53 -3.40 6.14 9.99
CA PRO A 53 -2.51 6.69 10.99
C PRO A 53 -2.45 5.83 12.24
N PHE A 54 -1.27 5.75 12.84
CA PHE A 54 -1.12 5.33 14.21
C PHE A 54 -1.62 6.44 15.14
N ARG A 55 -2.56 6.16 16.01
CA ARG A 55 -3.20 7.14 16.91
C ARG A 55 -2.61 7.08 18.32
N PRO A 56 -2.56 8.17 19.04
CA PRO A 56 -3.11 9.51 18.70
C PRO A 56 -2.18 10.40 17.87
N GLU A 57 -0.95 10.00 17.62
CA GLU A 57 0.11 10.83 17.01
C GLU A 57 -0.13 11.12 15.52
N LEU A 58 -1.06 10.46 14.88
CA LEU A 58 -1.39 10.56 13.46
C LEU A 58 -0.19 10.26 12.53
N ARG A 59 0.71 9.38 12.95
CA ARG A 59 1.85 8.94 12.15
C ARG A 59 1.45 7.78 11.23
N CYS A 60 1.76 7.91 9.95
CA CYS A 60 1.45 6.90 8.94
C CYS A 60 2.71 6.08 8.65
N THR A 61 2.95 5.03 9.43
CA THR A 61 4.16 4.20 9.36
C THR A 61 4.12 3.17 8.24
N LEU A 62 2.93 2.81 7.73
CA LEU A 62 2.78 1.90 6.59
C LEU A 62 3.03 2.60 5.24
N GLY A 63 3.22 3.91 5.24
CA GLY A 63 3.36 4.70 4.03
C GLY A 63 2.02 4.97 3.36
N ARG A 64 2.02 4.95 2.04
CA ARG A 64 0.83 5.17 1.23
C ARG A 64 0.13 3.85 0.94
N GLU A 65 -1.17 3.85 1.14
CA GLU A 65 -2.04 2.71 0.89
C GLU A 65 -3.09 3.09 -0.15
N THR A 66 -3.83 2.10 -0.63
CA THR A 66 -4.92 2.30 -1.58
C THR A 66 -6.24 1.96 -0.89
N ALA A 67 -7.20 2.86 -0.99
CA ALA A 67 -8.57 2.64 -0.54
C ALA A 67 -9.54 2.73 -1.72
N ILE A 68 -10.73 2.18 -1.52
CA ILE A 68 -11.83 2.22 -2.48
C ILE A 68 -13.06 2.80 -1.81
N GLN A 69 -13.82 3.60 -2.54
CA GLN A 69 -15.08 4.20 -2.05
C GLN A 69 -16.17 4.01 -3.09
N LYS A 70 -17.37 3.67 -2.66
CA LYS A 70 -18.54 3.65 -3.54
C LYS A 70 -19.01 5.07 -3.81
N MET A 71 -19.20 5.40 -5.07
CA MET A 71 -19.51 6.74 -5.54
C MET A 71 -20.82 6.76 -6.31
N LYS A 72 -21.33 7.96 -6.56
CA LYS A 72 -22.45 8.20 -7.47
C LYS A 72 -22.23 9.47 -8.27
N TRP A 73 -22.69 9.48 -9.51
CA TRP A 73 -22.85 10.70 -10.27
C TRP A 73 -24.09 11.46 -9.77
N THR A 74 -23.92 12.73 -9.53
CA THR A 74 -25.04 13.62 -9.15
C THR A 74 -25.57 14.34 -10.37
N GLU A 75 -26.79 14.90 -10.28
CA GLU A 75 -27.45 15.58 -11.40
C GLU A 75 -26.65 16.75 -11.97
N ASP A 76 -25.82 17.39 -11.16
CA ASP A 76 -24.90 18.46 -11.57
C ASP A 76 -23.61 17.92 -12.26
N GLY A 77 -23.51 16.62 -12.51
CA GLY A 77 -22.40 16.00 -13.21
C GLY A 77 -21.14 15.79 -12.35
N TRP A 78 -21.25 15.90 -11.02
CA TRP A 78 -20.13 15.65 -10.12
C TRP A 78 -20.15 14.25 -9.52
N LEU A 79 -18.97 13.71 -9.35
CA LEU A 79 -18.78 12.45 -8.61
C LEU A 79 -18.79 12.74 -7.10
N ARG A 80 -19.64 12.06 -6.36
CA ARG A 80 -19.78 12.20 -4.91
C ARG A 80 -19.79 10.82 -4.24
N MET A 81 -19.48 10.79 -2.94
CA MET A 81 -19.68 9.58 -2.14
C MET A 81 -21.14 9.14 -2.23
N ALA A 82 -21.39 7.83 -2.35
CA ALA A 82 -22.73 7.29 -2.51
C ALA A 82 -23.67 7.65 -1.33
N ASP A 83 -23.12 7.76 -0.13
CA ASP A 83 -23.85 8.18 1.07
C ASP A 83 -24.06 9.69 1.21
N GLY A 84 -23.52 10.49 0.27
CA GLY A 84 -23.60 11.94 0.27
C GLY A 84 -22.57 12.64 1.17
N SER A 85 -21.71 11.90 1.87
CA SER A 85 -20.60 12.48 2.63
C SER A 85 -19.42 12.82 1.70
N ASN A 86 -18.37 13.40 2.26
CA ASN A 86 -17.07 13.60 1.61
C ASN A 86 -15.92 13.04 2.44
N ILE A 87 -16.22 12.13 3.37
CA ILE A 87 -15.29 11.54 4.29
C ILE A 87 -14.95 10.11 3.83
N ALA A 88 -13.68 9.85 3.55
CA ALA A 88 -13.21 8.51 3.18
C ALA A 88 -13.47 7.51 4.30
N LYS A 89 -14.05 6.38 3.96
CA LYS A 89 -14.41 5.30 4.88
C LYS A 89 -13.42 4.17 4.81
N GLU A 90 -13.21 3.50 5.94
CA GLU A 90 -12.39 2.30 6.03
C GLU A 90 -13.04 1.10 5.33
N TYR A 91 -14.37 1.07 5.31
CA TYR A 91 -15.16 0.05 4.64
C TYR A 91 -16.17 0.70 3.70
N CYS A 92 -16.35 0.14 2.53
CA CYS A 92 -17.40 0.53 1.60
C CYS A 92 -18.29 -0.68 1.27
N GLU A 93 -19.44 -0.40 0.69
CA GLU A 93 -20.32 -1.44 0.20
C GLU A 93 -19.65 -2.26 -0.89
N GLU A 94 -19.85 -3.57 -0.81
CA GLU A 94 -19.38 -4.53 -1.80
C GLU A 94 -20.04 -4.30 -3.16
N SER A 95 -19.36 -4.67 -4.22
CA SER A 95 -19.92 -4.65 -5.58
C SER A 95 -20.88 -5.82 -5.79
N GLU A 96 -21.89 -5.61 -6.62
CA GLU A 96 -22.79 -6.67 -7.09
C GLU A 96 -22.13 -7.60 -8.14
N LEU A 97 -20.88 -7.33 -8.54
CA LEU A 97 -20.13 -8.21 -9.41
C LEU A 97 -19.81 -9.55 -8.72
N PRO A 98 -19.72 -10.65 -9.47
CA PRO A 98 -19.27 -11.92 -8.91
C PRO A 98 -17.90 -11.80 -8.24
N GLU A 99 -17.75 -12.40 -7.07
CA GLU A 99 -16.48 -12.43 -6.35
C GLU A 99 -15.40 -13.14 -7.19
N TYR A 100 -14.25 -12.50 -7.35
CA TYR A 100 -13.06 -13.13 -7.89
C TYR A 100 -12.05 -13.38 -6.76
N LYS A 101 -11.83 -14.66 -6.45
CA LYS A 101 -10.85 -15.03 -5.41
C LYS A 101 -9.43 -14.79 -5.89
N VAL A 102 -8.75 -13.89 -5.26
CA VAL A 102 -7.31 -13.65 -5.45
C VAL A 102 -6.54 -14.56 -4.49
N SER A 103 -5.43 -15.14 -4.97
CA SER A 103 -4.55 -15.92 -4.11
C SER A 103 -4.01 -15.07 -2.96
N GLU A 104 -4.16 -15.55 -1.76
CA GLU A 104 -3.61 -14.89 -0.58
C GLU A 104 -2.07 -14.92 -0.59
N ILE A 105 -1.47 -13.85 -0.09
CA ILE A 105 -0.03 -13.80 0.13
C ILE A 105 0.27 -14.61 1.39
N PRO A 106 1.11 -15.65 1.32
CA PRO A 106 1.38 -16.48 2.48
C PRO A 106 2.14 -15.71 3.57
N ASP A 107 1.80 -15.96 4.83
CA ASP A 107 2.50 -15.38 5.97
C ASP A 107 3.91 -15.96 6.14
N PHE A 108 4.10 -17.19 5.74
CA PHE A 108 5.36 -17.93 5.81
C PHE A 108 5.82 -18.34 4.42
N ASP A 109 7.14 -18.29 4.19
CA ASP A 109 7.78 -18.78 2.99
C ASP A 109 9.02 -19.60 3.41
N ASP A 110 9.01 -20.86 3.06
CA ASP A 110 10.12 -21.79 3.31
C ASP A 110 11.13 -21.86 2.17
N PHE A 111 10.90 -21.11 1.10
CA PHE A 111 11.74 -21.09 -0.11
C PHE A 111 11.93 -22.46 -0.78
N ASP A 112 10.94 -23.34 -0.66
CA ASP A 112 10.92 -24.66 -1.29
C ASP A 112 10.28 -24.66 -2.68
N GLY A 113 9.74 -23.52 -3.11
CA GLY A 113 9.11 -23.32 -4.41
C GLY A 113 10.07 -23.41 -5.59
N THR A 114 9.51 -23.32 -6.79
CA THR A 114 10.28 -23.28 -8.05
C THR A 114 10.67 -21.87 -8.46
N GLU A 115 10.00 -20.87 -7.91
CA GLU A 115 10.24 -19.45 -8.20
C GLU A 115 10.11 -18.63 -6.91
N LEU A 116 10.81 -17.52 -6.86
CA LEU A 116 10.66 -16.54 -5.77
C LEU A 116 9.27 -15.92 -5.83
N GLY A 117 8.56 -15.88 -4.71
CA GLY A 117 7.22 -15.35 -4.65
C GLY A 117 7.11 -13.90 -5.18
N ASN A 118 6.04 -13.62 -5.91
CA ASN A 118 5.79 -12.30 -6.51
C ASN A 118 5.47 -11.19 -5.48
N PHE A 119 5.39 -11.53 -4.21
CA PHE A 119 5.19 -10.63 -3.08
C PHE A 119 6.51 -10.11 -2.49
N TYR A 120 7.65 -10.48 -3.07
CA TYR A 120 8.95 -9.90 -2.75
C TYR A 120 9.27 -8.71 -3.63
N TYR A 121 9.84 -7.70 -3.04
CA TYR A 121 10.19 -6.42 -3.67
C TYR A 121 11.66 -6.11 -3.48
N ALA A 122 12.22 -5.39 -4.42
CA ALA A 122 13.56 -4.83 -4.33
C ALA A 122 13.56 -3.39 -4.88
N PRO A 123 14.35 -2.48 -4.32
CA PRO A 123 14.48 -1.16 -4.87
C PRO A 123 15.32 -1.20 -6.16
N ARG A 124 14.74 -0.74 -7.28
CA ARG A 124 15.44 -0.52 -8.56
C ARG A 124 16.00 -1.75 -9.28
N LEU A 125 15.92 -2.93 -8.68
CA LEU A 125 16.37 -4.19 -9.27
C LEU A 125 15.25 -5.22 -9.21
N MET A 126 15.31 -6.20 -10.09
CA MET A 126 14.49 -7.39 -9.95
C MET A 126 15.09 -8.29 -8.88
N PRO A 127 14.30 -8.80 -7.89
CA PRO A 127 14.82 -9.67 -6.83
C PRO A 127 15.65 -10.84 -7.35
N GLN A 128 15.27 -11.43 -8.46
CA GLN A 128 15.95 -12.59 -9.08
C GLN A 128 17.38 -12.28 -9.52
N SER A 129 17.76 -11.01 -9.63
CA SER A 129 19.14 -10.63 -10.01
C SER A 129 20.17 -10.85 -8.89
N PHE A 130 19.71 -10.97 -7.64
CA PHE A 130 20.58 -11.15 -6.47
C PHE A 130 20.05 -12.16 -5.44
N ALA A 131 18.79 -12.61 -5.58
CA ALA A 131 18.16 -13.60 -4.72
C ALA A 131 17.99 -14.92 -5.50
N ASP A 132 18.53 -16.01 -4.96
CA ASP A 132 18.54 -17.32 -5.60
C ASP A 132 17.99 -18.37 -4.62
N ILE A 133 16.84 -18.96 -4.94
CA ILE A 133 16.22 -20.03 -4.15
C ILE A 133 16.68 -21.44 -4.57
N HIS A 134 17.38 -21.56 -5.71
CA HIS A 134 17.86 -22.83 -6.22
C HIS A 134 19.22 -23.23 -5.65
N ALA A 135 19.95 -22.27 -5.09
CA ALA A 135 21.28 -22.52 -4.54
C ALA A 135 21.27 -23.50 -3.36
N ARG A 136 20.17 -23.53 -2.60
CA ARG A 136 19.95 -24.46 -1.49
C ARG A 136 18.45 -24.53 -1.19
N LYS A 137 17.88 -25.70 -1.25
CA LYS A 137 16.46 -25.93 -0.93
C LYS A 137 16.13 -25.45 0.50
N GLY A 138 14.99 -24.77 0.66
CA GLY A 138 14.54 -24.22 1.95
C GLY A 138 15.26 -22.95 2.36
N TYR A 139 16.00 -22.30 1.45
CA TYR A 139 16.72 -21.05 1.70
C TYR A 139 16.72 -20.16 0.48
N VAL A 140 16.66 -18.87 0.70
CA VAL A 140 17.03 -17.88 -0.30
C VAL A 140 18.47 -17.42 -0.08
N ARG A 141 19.31 -17.55 -1.09
CA ARG A 141 20.67 -17.00 -1.07
C ARG A 141 20.64 -15.57 -1.59
N LEU A 142 21.03 -14.64 -0.77
CA LEU A 142 21.20 -13.24 -1.18
C LEU A 142 22.67 -12.96 -1.48
N ARG A 143 22.94 -12.38 -2.64
CA ARG A 143 24.29 -11.92 -3.01
C ARG A 143 24.39 -10.44 -2.67
N GLY A 144 25.34 -10.09 -1.79
CA GLY A 144 25.66 -8.70 -1.48
C GLY A 144 26.17 -7.96 -2.72
N GLN A 145 25.85 -6.68 -2.82
CA GLN A 145 26.30 -5.78 -3.87
C GLN A 145 26.77 -4.46 -3.23
N GLU A 146 26.19 -3.34 -3.64
CA GLU A 146 26.54 -2.04 -3.10
C GLU A 146 25.95 -1.81 -1.71
N SER A 147 26.42 -0.80 -1.03
CA SER A 147 25.96 -0.40 0.29
C SER A 147 24.46 -0.06 0.30
N ARG A 148 23.82 -0.24 1.43
CA ARG A 148 22.39 0.07 1.64
C ARG A 148 21.97 1.50 1.22
N THR A 149 22.88 2.43 1.28
CA THR A 149 22.64 3.83 0.92
C THR A 149 22.90 4.13 -0.55
N SER A 150 23.37 3.16 -1.32
CA SER A 150 23.56 3.34 -2.77
C SER A 150 22.24 3.62 -3.49
N LEU A 151 22.32 4.40 -4.55
CA LEU A 151 21.23 4.68 -5.45
C LEU A 151 21.11 3.69 -6.62
N ASN A 152 22.03 2.72 -6.72
CA ASN A 152 22.14 1.82 -7.87
C ASN A 152 21.80 0.37 -7.50
N LYS A 153 22.79 -0.44 -7.19
CA LYS A 153 22.67 -1.89 -7.05
C LYS A 153 22.66 -2.31 -5.58
N VAL A 154 21.50 -2.25 -4.96
CA VAL A 154 21.33 -2.65 -3.55
C VAL A 154 20.58 -3.96 -3.48
N SER A 155 21.15 -4.96 -2.81
CA SER A 155 20.52 -6.26 -2.57
C SER A 155 19.63 -6.19 -1.33
N ILE A 156 18.43 -5.67 -1.50
CA ILE A 156 17.38 -5.63 -0.47
C ILE A 156 16.22 -6.46 -0.96
N LEU A 157 15.92 -7.53 -0.25
CA LEU A 157 14.70 -8.32 -0.44
C LEU A 157 13.70 -7.92 0.64
N ALA A 158 12.55 -7.39 0.23
CA ALA A 158 11.56 -6.81 1.12
C ALA A 158 10.16 -7.38 0.90
N ARG A 159 9.33 -7.34 1.92
CA ARG A 159 7.88 -7.56 1.85
C ARG A 159 7.16 -6.32 2.36
N LYS A 160 5.96 -6.08 1.86
CA LYS A 160 5.11 -5.00 2.38
C LYS A 160 4.60 -5.36 3.78
N LEU A 161 4.64 -4.37 4.67
CA LEU A 161 3.90 -4.43 5.92
C LEU A 161 2.45 -4.03 5.64
N THR A 162 1.51 -4.87 6.09
CA THR A 162 0.07 -4.65 5.95
C THR A 162 -0.60 -4.26 7.28
N SER A 163 0.16 -4.32 8.37
CA SER A 163 -0.29 -3.94 9.71
C SER A 163 0.76 -3.07 10.41
N VAL A 164 0.29 -2.16 11.25
CA VAL A 164 1.15 -1.34 12.13
C VAL A 164 1.82 -2.18 13.22
N TYR A 165 1.26 -3.34 13.53
CA TYR A 165 1.84 -4.32 14.43
C TYR A 165 2.25 -5.54 13.61
N ALA A 166 3.53 -5.86 13.61
CA ALA A 166 4.06 -7.02 12.90
C ALA A 166 5.22 -7.65 13.68
N THR A 167 5.27 -8.96 13.68
CA THR A 167 6.43 -9.73 14.15
C THR A 167 7.01 -10.47 12.94
N ILE A 168 8.30 -10.27 12.70
CA ILE A 168 9.01 -10.88 11.59
C ILE A 168 10.10 -11.77 12.14
N THR A 169 10.08 -13.04 11.77
CA THR A 169 11.09 -14.01 12.17
C THR A 169 11.79 -14.56 10.94
N THR A 170 13.10 -14.57 10.96
CA THR A 170 13.92 -15.18 9.91
C THR A 170 15.08 -15.96 10.52
N LYS A 171 15.43 -17.08 9.86
CA LYS A 171 16.67 -17.82 10.14
C LYS A 171 17.69 -17.45 9.09
N MET A 172 18.85 -16.94 9.51
CA MET A 172 19.89 -16.48 8.61
C MET A 172 21.22 -17.13 8.92
N GLU A 173 21.92 -17.54 7.86
CA GLU A 173 23.34 -17.87 7.89
C GLU A 173 24.09 -16.70 7.25
N PHE A 174 24.98 -16.10 7.99
CA PHE A 174 25.75 -14.94 7.52
C PHE A 174 27.25 -15.21 7.71
N VAL A 175 27.93 -15.41 6.60
CA VAL A 175 29.38 -15.68 6.56
C VAL A 175 30.04 -14.66 5.64
N PRO A 176 30.35 -13.45 6.14
CA PRO A 176 30.99 -12.43 5.32
C PRO A 176 32.44 -12.82 5.00
N GLU A 177 32.83 -12.63 3.74
CA GLU A 177 34.23 -12.85 3.30
C GLU A 177 35.10 -11.59 3.48
N VAL A 178 34.44 -10.41 3.58
CA VAL A 178 35.07 -9.11 3.79
C VAL A 178 34.22 -8.24 4.72
N HIS A 179 34.90 -7.33 5.41
CA HIS A 179 34.28 -6.38 6.37
C HIS A 179 34.00 -5.03 5.70
#